data_492fb501dd6def0c1bbcbc69eb887c0a
#
_entry.id   492fb501dd6def0c1bbcbc69eb887c0a
#
_cell.length_a   1.000
_cell.length_b   1.000
_cell.length_c   1.000
_cell.angle_alpha   90.00
_cell.angle_beta   90.00
_cell.angle_gamma   90.00
#
_symmetry.space_group_name_H-M   'P 1'
#
loop_
_entity.id
_entity.type
_entity.pdbx_description
1 polymer ?
#
loop_
_entity_poly.entity_id
_entity_poly.type
_entity_poly.pdbx_seq_one_letter_code
_entity_poly.pdbx_strand_id
1 'polypeptide(L)'
;MTNAIRSTTLRRTLAALILGASASLAVAQTTLLNVSYDVSRELYKDINPAFAAHWKAQGGDSVTVNQSHGGSSKQAMAVAAGLEADVVTMNQAPDIDILVERGGLVAADWRKQLPHDAAPYTTTSVFLVRKGNPKNIKDWDDLARDGLQVIVPNPKTSGNGRYTYLAAWGYALDKTGSEAGAREFVSKLFANVPVLDGGGRGATTTFTQRDVGDVLVTFENEAILIARELGGNKFDVVYPSISIDASAPVAVVKSVVDKRGTAQVAESYLKFLFSPAGQEIIARHNFRPRDPAVLANNADKFPPVRTFTVDDKLGGWAAVQKTHFADGGIYDQLVVKR
;
A
#
# COMPACT_ATOMS: atom_id res chain seq x y z
N MET A 1 34.53 -58.01 -82.33
CA MET A 1 34.90 -58.01 -80.91
C MET A 1 34.65 -56.61 -80.42
N THR A 2 33.48 -56.31 -79.96
CA THR A 2 33.03 -54.95 -79.68
C THR A 2 32.26 -54.97 -78.38
N ASN A 3 32.83 -54.31 -77.37
CA ASN A 3 32.19 -54.12 -76.09
C ASN A 3 31.45 -52.77 -76.09
N ALA A 4 30.15 -52.83 -75.86
CA ALA A 4 29.30 -51.69 -75.67
C ALA A 4 29.29 -51.30 -74.19
N ILE A 5 29.68 -50.11 -73.88
CA ILE A 5 29.60 -49.51 -72.57
C ILE A 5 28.25 -48.77 -72.51
N ARG A 6 27.35 -49.25 -71.65
CA ARG A 6 26.11 -48.58 -71.30
C ARG A 6 26.38 -47.48 -70.25
N SER A 7 26.10 -46.25 -70.59
CA SER A 7 26.09 -45.12 -69.67
C SER A 7 24.75 -45.06 -68.92
N THR A 8 24.74 -45.32 -67.66
CA THR A 8 23.60 -45.08 -66.75
C THR A 8 23.63 -43.66 -66.24
N THR A 9 22.73 -42.82 -66.72
CA THR A 9 22.51 -41.45 -66.25
C THR A 9 21.84 -41.49 -64.87
N LEU A 10 22.59 -41.17 -63.86
CA LEU A 10 22.08 -41.07 -62.47
C LEU A 10 21.39 -39.70 -62.33
N ARG A 11 20.05 -39.73 -62.31
CA ARG A 11 19.22 -38.57 -61.96
C ARG A 11 19.36 -38.31 -60.46
N ARG A 12 20.14 -37.31 -60.05
CA ARG A 12 20.19 -36.78 -58.71
C ARG A 12 18.94 -35.89 -58.48
N THR A 13 17.90 -36.44 -57.86
CA THR A 13 16.79 -35.65 -57.30
C THR A 13 17.27 -34.93 -56.07
N LEU A 14 17.45 -33.61 -56.20
CA LEU A 14 17.76 -32.72 -55.08
C LEU A 14 16.45 -32.53 -54.29
N ALA A 15 16.25 -33.31 -53.24
CA ALA A 15 15.20 -33.04 -52.24
C ALA A 15 15.68 -31.90 -51.38
N ALA A 16 15.19 -30.69 -51.65
CA ALA A 16 15.37 -29.54 -50.77
C ALA A 16 14.52 -29.78 -49.49
N LEU A 17 15.15 -30.24 -48.41
CA LEU A 17 14.58 -30.19 -47.08
C LEU A 17 14.45 -28.72 -46.67
N ILE A 18 13.26 -28.15 -46.79
CA ILE A 18 12.88 -26.91 -46.11
C ILE A 18 12.70 -27.27 -44.65
N LEU A 19 13.76 -27.19 -43.87
CA LEU A 19 13.64 -27.08 -42.39
C LEU A 19 13.00 -25.72 -42.12
N GLY A 20 11.68 -25.74 -41.99
CA GLY A 20 10.94 -24.63 -41.34
C GLY A 20 11.42 -24.52 -39.91
N ALA A 21 12.41 -23.67 -39.65
CA ALA A 21 12.73 -23.22 -38.32
C ALA A 21 11.53 -22.44 -37.81
N SER A 22 10.59 -23.15 -37.18
CA SER A 22 9.62 -22.53 -36.28
C SER A 22 10.43 -21.93 -35.14
N ALA A 23 10.93 -20.71 -35.35
CA ALA A 23 11.38 -19.89 -34.24
C ALA A 23 10.14 -19.67 -33.35
N SER A 24 9.98 -20.54 -32.36
CA SER A 24 9.13 -20.23 -31.24
C SER A 24 9.67 -18.92 -30.69
N LEU A 25 9.05 -17.81 -31.03
CA LEU A 25 9.26 -16.55 -30.33
C LEU A 25 8.93 -16.88 -28.87
N ALA A 26 9.96 -17.17 -28.09
CA ALA A 26 9.84 -17.18 -26.65
C ALA A 26 9.32 -15.79 -26.30
N VAL A 27 8.00 -15.68 -26.08
CA VAL A 27 7.39 -14.46 -25.57
C VAL A 27 8.06 -14.22 -24.24
N ALA A 28 8.97 -13.24 -24.23
CA ALA A 28 9.70 -12.90 -23.01
C ALA A 28 8.68 -12.47 -21.98
N GLN A 29 8.52 -13.29 -20.94
CA GLN A 29 7.64 -12.98 -19.86
C GLN A 29 8.14 -11.73 -19.15
N THR A 30 7.42 -10.62 -19.27
CA THR A 30 7.74 -9.38 -18.57
C THR A 30 7.47 -9.55 -17.09
N THR A 31 8.44 -9.21 -16.25
CA THR A 31 8.29 -9.26 -14.80
C THR A 31 8.39 -7.87 -14.23
N LEU A 32 7.39 -7.44 -13.48
CA LEU A 32 7.40 -6.22 -12.68
C LEU A 32 7.66 -6.55 -11.21
N LEU A 33 8.30 -5.65 -10.48
CA LEU A 33 8.33 -5.63 -9.02
C LEU A 33 7.51 -4.45 -8.52
N ASN A 34 6.42 -4.73 -7.79
CA ASN A 34 5.67 -3.75 -7.01
C ASN A 34 6.15 -3.78 -5.56
N VAL A 35 6.69 -2.67 -5.08
CA VAL A 35 7.07 -2.48 -3.68
C VAL A 35 5.96 -1.74 -2.95
N SER A 36 5.39 -2.38 -1.91
CA SER A 36 4.15 -1.94 -1.27
C SER A 36 4.21 -2.06 0.26
N TYR A 37 3.22 -1.50 0.92
CA TYR A 37 3.07 -1.64 2.38
C TYR A 37 2.34 -2.95 2.76
N ASP A 38 2.50 -3.36 4.01
CA ASP A 38 2.20 -4.72 4.47
C ASP A 38 0.70 -5.08 4.48
N VAL A 39 -0.19 -4.15 4.84
CA VAL A 39 -1.64 -4.43 4.93
C VAL A 39 -2.38 -4.38 3.57
N SER A 40 -1.68 -4.09 2.47
CA SER A 40 -2.23 -4.18 1.11
C SER A 40 -1.98 -5.53 0.42
N ARG A 41 -1.34 -6.46 1.12
CA ARG A 41 -0.91 -7.75 0.56
C ARG A 41 -2.04 -8.54 -0.12
N GLU A 42 -3.18 -8.61 0.54
CA GLU A 42 -4.35 -9.34 0.05
C GLU A 42 -4.95 -8.67 -1.19
N LEU A 43 -4.99 -7.33 -1.22
CA LEU A 43 -5.43 -6.56 -2.39
C LEU A 43 -4.60 -6.92 -3.64
N TYR A 44 -3.27 -6.90 -3.51
CA TYR A 44 -2.42 -7.14 -4.66
C TYR A 44 -2.36 -8.61 -5.12
N LYS A 45 -2.77 -9.57 -4.29
CA LYS A 45 -2.99 -10.95 -4.73
C LYS A 45 -4.08 -11.05 -5.80
N ASP A 46 -5.10 -10.19 -5.74
CA ASP A 46 -6.20 -10.17 -6.70
C ASP A 46 -5.96 -9.17 -7.83
N ILE A 47 -5.36 -8.02 -7.54
CA ILE A 47 -5.00 -7.02 -8.56
C ILE A 47 -4.05 -7.60 -9.60
N ASN A 48 -3.00 -8.30 -9.19
CA ASN A 48 -1.95 -8.75 -10.09
C ASN A 48 -2.44 -9.71 -11.19
N PRO A 49 -3.17 -10.79 -10.88
CA PRO A 49 -3.71 -11.66 -11.92
C PRO A 49 -4.79 -10.99 -12.76
N ALA A 50 -5.61 -10.10 -12.17
CA ALA A 50 -6.62 -9.34 -12.91
C ALA A 50 -5.96 -8.37 -13.90
N PHE A 51 -4.90 -7.67 -13.50
CA PHE A 51 -4.11 -6.84 -14.40
C PHE A 51 -3.46 -7.67 -15.52
N ALA A 52 -2.84 -8.80 -15.20
CA ALA A 52 -2.19 -9.65 -16.20
C ALA A 52 -3.18 -10.12 -17.27
N ALA A 53 -4.40 -10.50 -16.87
CA ALA A 53 -5.47 -10.85 -17.80
C ALA A 53 -5.94 -9.64 -18.63
N HIS A 54 -6.11 -8.48 -18.02
CA HIS A 54 -6.48 -7.23 -18.70
C HIS A 54 -5.42 -6.81 -19.72
N TRP A 55 -4.15 -6.80 -19.34
CA TRP A 55 -3.03 -6.47 -20.21
C TRP A 55 -2.95 -7.38 -21.43
N LYS A 56 -3.10 -8.68 -21.21
CA LYS A 56 -3.13 -9.68 -22.29
C LYS A 56 -4.33 -9.48 -23.23
N ALA A 57 -5.50 -9.16 -22.70
CA ALA A 57 -6.69 -8.88 -23.51
C ALA A 57 -6.54 -7.64 -24.40
N GLN A 58 -5.67 -6.71 -24.04
CA GLN A 58 -5.31 -5.55 -24.85
C GLN A 58 -4.17 -5.81 -25.86
N GLY A 59 -3.75 -7.06 -26.02
CA GLY A 59 -2.67 -7.44 -26.93
C GLY A 59 -1.27 -7.33 -26.35
N GLY A 60 -1.15 -7.12 -25.04
CA GLY A 60 0.14 -7.12 -24.35
C GLY A 60 0.73 -8.52 -24.16
N ASP A 61 2.04 -8.58 -23.96
CA ASP A 61 2.77 -9.81 -23.65
C ASP A 61 2.39 -10.36 -22.25
N SER A 62 2.81 -11.61 -21.98
CA SER A 62 2.65 -12.21 -20.67
C SER A 62 3.39 -11.39 -19.60
N VAL A 63 2.69 -11.01 -18.52
CA VAL A 63 3.27 -10.25 -17.40
C VAL A 63 3.08 -10.97 -16.08
N THR A 64 4.11 -10.96 -15.25
CA THR A 64 4.05 -11.36 -13.84
C THR A 64 4.40 -10.16 -12.97
N VAL A 65 3.61 -9.89 -11.94
CA VAL A 65 3.88 -8.84 -10.97
C VAL A 65 4.30 -9.46 -9.64
N ASN A 66 5.58 -9.33 -9.31
CA ASN A 66 6.12 -9.72 -8.02
C ASN A 66 5.85 -8.64 -6.98
N GLN A 67 5.84 -9.04 -5.70
CA GLN A 67 5.51 -8.16 -4.59
C GLN A 67 6.61 -8.16 -3.52
N SER A 68 6.89 -6.97 -2.99
CA SER A 68 7.60 -6.78 -1.74
C SER A 68 6.72 -6.00 -0.76
N HIS A 69 6.53 -6.53 0.44
CA HIS A 69 5.65 -5.92 1.45
C HIS A 69 6.35 -5.70 2.79
N GLY A 70 6.11 -4.57 3.41
CA GLY A 70 6.66 -4.20 4.72
C GLY A 70 6.06 -2.90 5.23
N GLY A 71 6.60 -2.32 6.29
CA GLY A 71 6.23 -0.96 6.69
C GLY A 71 6.53 0.01 5.55
N SER A 72 5.58 0.89 5.19
CA SER A 72 5.64 1.72 3.99
C SER A 72 6.95 2.51 3.88
N SER A 73 7.31 3.25 4.94
CA SER A 73 8.56 4.03 4.95
C SER A 73 9.81 3.15 4.86
N LYS A 74 9.77 1.95 5.47
CA LYS A 74 10.87 0.98 5.35
C LYS A 74 11.02 0.49 3.91
N GLN A 75 9.91 0.26 3.21
CA GLN A 75 9.91 -0.14 1.80
C GLN A 75 10.41 0.99 0.90
N ALA A 76 9.98 2.22 1.12
CA ALA A 76 10.50 3.39 0.39
C ALA A 76 12.01 3.54 0.56
N MET A 77 12.51 3.38 1.77
CA MET A 77 13.95 3.42 2.05
C MET A 77 14.72 2.28 1.37
N ALA A 78 14.14 1.08 1.25
CA ALA A 78 14.75 -0.01 0.51
C ALA A 78 14.89 0.31 -0.99
N VAL A 79 13.87 0.92 -1.60
CA VAL A 79 13.95 1.40 -2.99
C VAL A 79 14.99 2.51 -3.13
N ALA A 80 15.01 3.49 -2.22
CA ALA A 80 16.02 4.54 -2.19
C ALA A 80 17.45 4.00 -2.03
N ALA A 81 17.61 2.84 -1.38
CA ALA A 81 18.89 2.14 -1.19
C ALA A 81 19.24 1.16 -2.34
N GLY A 82 18.43 1.09 -3.41
CA GLY A 82 18.76 0.33 -4.61
C GLY A 82 17.90 -0.93 -4.85
N LEU A 83 16.80 -1.15 -4.12
CA LEU A 83 15.84 -2.18 -4.50
C LEU A 83 15.17 -1.78 -5.82
N GLU A 84 15.43 -2.53 -6.89
CA GLU A 84 14.98 -2.23 -8.25
C GLU A 84 13.46 -2.53 -8.41
N ALA A 85 12.62 -1.66 -7.87
CA ALA A 85 11.18 -1.69 -8.06
C ALA A 85 10.78 -1.05 -9.38
N ASP A 86 9.86 -1.63 -10.13
CA ASP A 86 9.26 -0.99 -11.30
C ASP A 86 8.20 0.04 -10.89
N VAL A 87 7.42 -0.30 -9.86
CA VAL A 87 6.40 0.58 -9.29
C VAL A 87 6.45 0.53 -7.76
N VAL A 88 6.02 1.62 -7.16
CA VAL A 88 5.78 1.73 -5.72
C VAL A 88 4.31 2.03 -5.47
N THR A 89 3.74 1.36 -4.48
CA THR A 89 2.34 1.56 -4.03
C THR A 89 2.37 1.74 -2.52
N MET A 90 2.54 3.00 -2.12
CA MET A 90 2.77 3.39 -0.73
C MET A 90 1.47 3.81 -0.04
N ASN A 91 1.49 3.97 1.26
CA ASN A 91 0.31 4.44 2.00
C ASN A 91 0.38 5.90 2.41
N GLN A 92 1.42 6.63 1.99
CA GLN A 92 1.57 8.06 2.29
C GLN A 92 2.51 8.74 1.28
N ALA A 93 2.26 10.01 1.00
CA ALA A 93 3.00 10.78 0.01
C ALA A 93 4.51 10.94 0.32
N PRO A 94 4.96 11.16 1.56
CA PRO A 94 6.39 11.29 1.87
C PRO A 94 7.24 10.09 1.49
N ASP A 95 6.64 8.90 1.42
CA ASP A 95 7.34 7.69 1.02
C ASP A 95 7.65 7.66 -0.49
N ILE A 96 6.92 8.43 -1.29
CA ILE A 96 7.25 8.66 -2.70
C ILE A 96 8.14 9.90 -2.85
N ASP A 97 7.87 10.96 -2.09
CA ASP A 97 8.65 12.20 -2.14
C ASP A 97 10.15 11.95 -1.87
N ILE A 98 10.49 11.04 -0.93
CA ILE A 98 11.88 10.66 -0.69
C ILE A 98 12.56 10.00 -1.89
N LEU A 99 11.81 9.33 -2.77
CA LEU A 99 12.34 8.73 -4.00
C LEU A 99 12.59 9.77 -5.09
N VAL A 100 11.87 10.90 -5.05
CA VAL A 100 12.16 12.09 -5.86
C VAL A 100 13.45 12.74 -5.39
N GLU A 101 13.57 12.97 -4.07
CA GLU A 101 14.71 13.67 -3.45
C GLU A 101 16.02 12.88 -3.55
N ARG A 102 15.95 11.56 -3.37
CA ARG A 102 17.11 10.66 -3.40
C ARG A 102 17.36 10.10 -4.79
N GLY A 103 17.94 10.93 -5.65
CA GLY A 103 18.43 10.52 -6.97
C GLY A 103 17.41 10.58 -8.11
N GLY A 104 16.26 11.21 -7.92
CA GLY A 104 15.26 11.34 -8.98
C GLY A 104 14.72 9.99 -9.48
N LEU A 105 14.60 9.02 -8.59
CA LEU A 105 14.11 7.67 -8.93
C LEU A 105 12.67 7.72 -9.45
N VAL A 106 11.86 8.64 -8.92
CA VAL A 106 10.48 8.92 -9.31
C VAL A 106 10.42 10.36 -9.86
N ALA A 107 9.55 10.62 -10.82
CA ALA A 107 9.37 11.95 -11.39
C ALA A 107 8.85 12.95 -10.33
N ALA A 108 9.33 14.20 -10.38
CA ALA A 108 8.96 15.23 -9.42
C ALA A 108 7.47 15.60 -9.47
N ASP A 109 6.84 15.43 -10.61
CA ASP A 109 5.42 15.69 -10.84
C ASP A 109 4.53 14.44 -10.70
N TRP A 110 4.99 13.40 -10.01
CA TRP A 110 4.33 12.11 -9.86
C TRP A 110 2.84 12.23 -9.46
N ARG A 111 2.49 13.21 -8.61
CA ARG A 111 1.11 13.45 -8.17
C ARG A 111 0.16 13.79 -9.33
N LYS A 112 0.69 14.39 -10.41
CA LYS A 112 -0.08 14.84 -11.58
C LYS A 112 -0.23 13.78 -12.67
N GLN A 113 0.51 12.66 -12.56
CA GLN A 113 0.53 11.64 -13.60
C GLN A 113 -0.71 10.73 -13.58
N LEU A 114 -1.42 10.66 -12.46
CA LEU A 114 -2.61 9.85 -12.26
C LEU A 114 -3.67 10.65 -11.49
N PRO A 115 -4.96 10.27 -11.56
CA PRO A 115 -6.04 10.95 -10.85
C PRO A 115 -5.85 10.95 -9.33
N HIS A 116 -6.50 11.89 -8.64
CA HIS A 116 -6.54 11.96 -7.17
C HIS A 116 -5.15 12.00 -6.52
N ASP A 117 -4.24 12.82 -7.08
CA ASP A 117 -2.84 12.89 -6.65
C ASP A 117 -2.15 11.52 -6.66
N ALA A 118 -2.43 10.75 -7.71
CA ALA A 118 -1.95 9.39 -7.92
C ALA A 118 -2.35 8.40 -6.80
N ALA A 119 -3.50 8.62 -6.14
CA ALA A 119 -4.01 7.75 -5.08
C ALA A 119 -5.28 7.01 -5.53
N PRO A 120 -5.19 5.74 -5.95
CA PRO A 120 -6.33 4.98 -6.47
C PRO A 120 -7.38 4.62 -5.41
N TYR A 121 -7.03 4.69 -4.15
CA TYR A 121 -7.92 4.40 -3.03
C TYR A 121 -7.48 5.13 -1.76
N THR A 122 -8.35 5.13 -0.78
CA THR A 122 -8.07 5.63 0.55
C THR A 122 -8.54 4.65 1.63
N THR A 123 -8.13 4.90 2.85
CA THR A 123 -8.60 4.23 4.05
C THR A 123 -8.62 5.25 5.19
N THR A 124 -8.96 4.82 6.40
CA THR A 124 -8.93 5.69 7.57
C THR A 124 -8.51 4.90 8.80
N SER A 125 -8.09 5.58 9.88
CA SER A 125 -7.78 4.93 11.15
C SER A 125 -9.05 4.63 11.93
N VAL A 126 -9.17 3.39 12.40
CA VAL A 126 -10.28 2.90 13.25
C VAL A 126 -9.73 2.11 14.42
N PHE A 127 -10.58 1.75 15.36
CA PHE A 127 -10.22 0.95 16.52
C PHE A 127 -10.74 -0.49 16.36
N LEU A 128 -9.85 -1.45 16.45
CA LEU A 128 -10.21 -2.86 16.59
C LEU A 128 -10.15 -3.22 18.08
N VAL A 129 -11.27 -3.59 18.63
CA VAL A 129 -11.41 -3.93 20.05
C VAL A 129 -11.75 -5.40 20.24
N ARG A 130 -11.53 -5.93 21.46
CA ARG A 130 -11.97 -7.26 21.82
C ARG A 130 -13.49 -7.38 21.72
N LYS A 131 -14.01 -8.56 21.40
CA LYS A 131 -15.44 -8.82 21.22
C LYS A 131 -16.28 -8.31 22.39
N GLY A 132 -17.35 -7.59 22.05
CA GLY A 132 -18.22 -6.95 23.04
C GLY A 132 -17.65 -5.68 23.67
N ASN A 133 -16.48 -5.23 23.23
CA ASN A 133 -15.84 -3.98 23.68
C ASN A 133 -15.77 -3.86 25.23
N PRO A 134 -15.13 -4.78 25.93
CA PRO A 134 -15.16 -4.83 27.40
C PRO A 134 -14.58 -3.60 28.09
N LYS A 135 -13.74 -2.83 27.37
CA LYS A 135 -13.18 -1.56 27.87
C LYS A 135 -14.02 -0.33 27.54
N ASN A 136 -15.18 -0.53 26.87
CA ASN A 136 -16.10 0.55 26.48
C ASN A 136 -15.39 1.69 25.73
N ILE A 137 -14.57 1.33 24.74
CA ILE A 137 -13.84 2.26 23.88
C ILE A 137 -14.78 2.78 22.80
N LYS A 138 -14.97 4.10 22.73
CA LYS A 138 -15.89 4.76 21.78
C LYS A 138 -15.20 5.78 20.90
N ASP A 139 -14.21 6.49 21.45
CA ASP A 139 -13.51 7.58 20.76
C ASP A 139 -12.07 7.69 21.24
N TRP A 140 -11.32 8.61 20.64
CA TRP A 140 -9.91 8.85 20.90
C TRP A 140 -9.60 9.13 22.39
N ASP A 141 -10.50 9.83 23.11
CA ASP A 141 -10.31 10.11 24.55
C ASP A 141 -10.14 8.86 25.38
N ASP A 142 -10.86 7.80 25.01
CA ASP A 142 -10.77 6.54 25.72
C ASP A 142 -9.39 5.93 25.66
N LEU A 143 -8.62 6.21 24.58
CA LEU A 143 -7.27 5.68 24.38
C LEU A 143 -6.22 6.32 25.31
N ALA A 144 -6.54 7.48 25.89
CA ALA A 144 -5.68 8.17 26.84
C ALA A 144 -5.99 7.84 28.31
N ARG A 145 -6.93 6.91 28.59
CA ARG A 145 -7.27 6.47 29.96
C ARG A 145 -6.12 5.66 30.56
N ASP A 146 -5.86 5.87 31.84
CA ASP A 146 -4.85 5.10 32.58
C ASP A 146 -5.21 3.60 32.61
N GLY A 147 -4.19 2.76 32.48
CA GLY A 147 -4.32 1.30 32.54
C GLY A 147 -4.91 0.63 31.29
N LEU A 148 -5.14 1.40 30.22
CA LEU A 148 -5.46 0.86 28.90
C LEU A 148 -4.18 0.50 28.15
N GLN A 149 -4.19 -0.60 27.41
CA GLN A 149 -3.09 -0.97 26.52
C GLN A 149 -3.51 -0.76 25.06
N VAL A 150 -2.84 0.19 24.40
CA VAL A 150 -3.10 0.56 23.02
C VAL A 150 -1.99 -0.01 22.12
N ILE A 151 -2.35 -0.77 21.10
CA ILE A 151 -1.42 -1.27 20.10
C ILE A 151 -1.46 -0.36 18.88
N VAL A 152 -0.28 0.16 18.50
CA VAL A 152 -0.07 0.96 17.28
C VAL A 152 1.25 0.57 16.65
N PRO A 153 1.36 0.58 15.31
CA PRO A 153 2.66 0.40 14.66
C PRO A 153 3.54 1.65 14.85
N ASN A 154 4.86 1.47 14.75
CA ASN A 154 5.83 2.54 14.97
C ASN A 154 5.72 3.65 13.90
N PRO A 155 5.43 4.90 14.24
CA PRO A 155 5.35 6.02 13.31
C PRO A 155 6.65 6.35 12.55
N LYS A 156 7.81 5.91 13.04
CA LYS A 156 9.09 6.10 12.30
C LYS A 156 9.25 5.14 11.12
N THR A 157 8.59 3.98 11.14
CA THR A 157 8.78 2.92 10.13
C THR A 157 7.51 2.55 9.38
N SER A 158 6.35 2.98 9.86
CA SER A 158 5.03 2.61 9.36
C SER A 158 4.17 3.85 9.08
N GLY A 159 3.69 3.96 7.85
CA GLY A 159 2.70 4.99 7.53
C GLY A 159 1.38 4.82 8.30
N ASN A 160 0.94 3.56 8.57
CA ASN A 160 -0.20 3.31 9.45
C ASN A 160 0.03 3.95 10.85
N GLY A 161 1.22 3.76 11.41
CA GLY A 161 1.58 4.42 12.68
C GLY A 161 1.59 5.94 12.59
N ARG A 162 2.08 6.52 11.48
CA ARG A 162 2.04 7.97 11.26
C ARG A 162 0.61 8.49 11.18
N TYR A 163 -0.24 7.85 10.40
CA TYR A 163 -1.65 8.23 10.30
C TYR A 163 -2.38 8.09 11.63
N THR A 164 -2.11 7.04 12.42
CA THR A 164 -2.65 6.89 13.77
C THR A 164 -2.25 8.06 14.67
N TYR A 165 -0.96 8.40 14.69
CA TYR A 165 -0.45 9.55 15.45
C TYR A 165 -1.10 10.86 15.00
N LEU A 166 -1.18 11.11 13.68
CA LEU A 166 -1.75 12.33 13.13
C LEU A 166 -3.27 12.41 13.32
N ALA A 167 -3.99 11.30 13.26
CA ALA A 167 -5.42 11.25 13.57
C ALA A 167 -5.70 11.63 15.02
N ALA A 168 -4.93 11.07 15.94
CA ALA A 168 -5.00 11.42 17.37
C ALA A 168 -4.64 12.90 17.62
N TRP A 169 -3.61 13.41 16.94
CA TRP A 169 -3.22 14.81 17.02
C TRP A 169 -4.31 15.74 16.51
N GLY A 170 -4.88 15.44 15.32
CA GLY A 170 -5.95 16.23 14.72
C GLY A 170 -7.25 16.24 15.54
N TYR A 171 -7.60 15.10 16.15
CA TYR A 171 -8.69 15.02 17.12
C TYR A 171 -8.45 15.93 18.31
N ALA A 172 -7.25 15.86 18.90
CA ALA A 172 -6.91 16.65 20.07
C ALA A 172 -6.84 18.16 19.79
N LEU A 173 -6.41 18.57 18.58
CA LEU A 173 -6.49 19.96 18.14
C LEU A 173 -7.94 20.46 18.12
N ASP A 174 -8.88 19.68 17.57
CA ASP A 174 -10.31 20.04 17.57
C ASP A 174 -10.85 20.18 19.00
N LYS A 175 -10.42 19.30 19.89
CA LYS A 175 -10.94 19.26 21.27
C LYS A 175 -10.37 20.32 22.18
N THR A 176 -9.08 20.60 22.05
CA THR A 176 -8.34 21.50 22.98
C THR A 176 -8.10 22.89 22.40
N GLY A 177 -8.22 23.07 21.09
CA GLY A 177 -7.93 24.31 20.39
C GLY A 177 -6.45 24.72 20.39
N SER A 178 -5.52 23.81 20.79
CA SER A 178 -4.10 24.17 20.92
C SER A 178 -3.16 23.00 20.65
N GLU A 179 -1.96 23.30 20.12
CA GLU A 179 -0.87 22.32 19.96
C GLU A 179 -0.37 21.78 21.31
N ALA A 180 -0.38 22.59 22.36
CA ALA A 180 0.00 22.15 23.69
C ALA A 180 -0.96 21.06 24.21
N GLY A 181 -2.27 21.26 24.04
CA GLY A 181 -3.27 20.27 24.39
C GLY A 181 -3.17 19.02 23.53
N ALA A 182 -2.91 19.16 22.23
CA ALA A 182 -2.69 18.01 21.34
C ALA A 182 -1.45 17.21 21.76
N ARG A 183 -0.37 17.88 22.11
CA ARG A 183 0.85 17.25 22.62
C ARG A 183 0.61 16.48 23.92
N GLU A 184 -0.10 17.06 24.86
CA GLU A 184 -0.44 16.40 26.13
C GLU A 184 -1.28 15.15 25.88
N PHE A 185 -2.32 15.27 25.07
CA PHE A 185 -3.21 14.15 24.72
C PHE A 185 -2.44 13.01 24.09
N VAL A 186 -1.66 13.28 23.03
CA VAL A 186 -0.89 12.25 22.32
C VAL A 186 0.17 11.63 23.21
N SER A 187 0.77 12.41 24.13
CA SER A 187 1.69 11.89 25.15
C SER A 187 1.02 10.84 26.03
N LYS A 188 -0.20 11.12 26.53
CA LYS A 188 -0.99 10.17 27.33
C LYS A 188 -1.36 8.92 26.55
N LEU A 189 -1.83 9.08 25.30
CA LEU A 189 -2.15 7.93 24.43
C LEU A 189 -0.92 7.05 24.23
N PHE A 190 0.23 7.63 23.84
CA PHE A 190 1.44 6.86 23.59
C PHE A 190 2.07 6.30 24.87
N ALA A 191 1.79 6.86 26.05
CA ALA A 191 2.15 6.24 27.32
C ALA A 191 1.46 4.89 27.54
N ASN A 192 0.30 4.68 26.94
CA ASN A 192 -0.45 3.44 26.95
C ASN A 192 -0.01 2.41 25.88
N VAL A 193 0.98 2.72 25.05
CA VAL A 193 1.47 1.84 23.97
C VAL A 193 2.62 0.98 24.50
N PRO A 194 2.42 -0.32 24.81
CA PRO A 194 3.45 -1.17 25.40
C PRO A 194 4.52 -1.62 24.42
N VAL A 195 4.21 -1.65 23.13
CA VAL A 195 5.11 -2.14 22.06
C VAL A 195 4.88 -1.37 20.76
N LEU A 196 5.96 -1.11 20.01
CA LEU A 196 5.95 -0.43 18.73
C LEU A 196 6.44 -1.41 17.65
N ASP A 197 5.51 -2.08 16.98
CA ASP A 197 5.82 -2.96 15.86
C ASP A 197 6.26 -2.18 14.62
N GLY A 198 7.10 -2.78 13.77
CA GLY A 198 7.68 -2.12 12.61
C GLY A 198 6.73 -1.83 11.44
N GLY A 199 5.48 -2.32 11.49
CA GLY A 199 4.45 -2.15 10.47
C GLY A 199 3.07 -2.56 10.96
N GLY A 200 2.04 -2.27 10.15
CA GLY A 200 0.64 -2.56 10.51
C GLY A 200 0.39 -4.04 10.77
N ARG A 201 0.91 -4.92 9.93
CA ARG A 201 0.73 -6.37 10.09
C ARG A 201 1.45 -6.92 11.34
N GLY A 202 2.57 -6.33 11.75
CA GLY A 202 3.24 -6.64 13.02
C GLY A 202 2.34 -6.32 14.21
N ALA A 203 1.76 -5.11 14.23
CA ALA A 203 0.82 -4.67 15.27
C ALA A 203 -0.43 -5.56 15.30
N THR A 204 -0.97 -5.94 14.13
CA THR A 204 -2.06 -6.92 14.03
C THR A 204 -1.69 -8.24 14.69
N THR A 205 -0.51 -8.79 14.41
CA THR A 205 -0.04 -10.05 15.00
C THR A 205 0.10 -9.93 16.52
N THR A 206 0.65 -8.83 17.02
CA THR A 206 0.79 -8.56 18.45
C THR A 206 -0.58 -8.54 19.13
N PHE A 207 -1.56 -7.86 18.52
CA PHE A 207 -2.91 -7.79 19.08
C PHE A 207 -3.68 -9.11 18.95
N THR A 208 -3.70 -9.73 17.76
CA THR A 208 -4.63 -10.85 17.48
C THR A 208 -4.08 -12.21 17.87
N GLN A 209 -2.77 -12.44 17.77
CA GLN A 209 -2.13 -13.74 17.97
C GLN A 209 -1.39 -13.83 19.30
N ARG A 210 -0.73 -12.73 19.71
CA ARG A 210 -0.01 -12.68 21.00
C ARG A 210 -0.90 -12.24 22.15
N ASP A 211 -2.14 -11.84 21.84
CA ASP A 211 -3.17 -11.39 22.80
C ASP A 211 -2.73 -10.21 23.69
N VAL A 212 -1.89 -9.32 23.14
CA VAL A 212 -1.42 -8.12 23.83
C VAL A 212 -2.30 -6.93 23.45
N GLY A 213 -2.69 -6.14 24.44
CA GLY A 213 -3.46 -4.91 24.26
C GLY A 213 -4.98 -5.06 24.35
N ASP A 214 -5.63 -3.97 24.69
CA ASP A 214 -7.08 -3.83 24.78
C ASP A 214 -7.70 -3.36 23.47
N VAL A 215 -6.93 -2.56 22.71
CA VAL A 215 -7.32 -1.97 21.43
C VAL A 215 -6.13 -1.89 20.48
N LEU A 216 -6.38 -2.16 19.21
CA LEU A 216 -5.47 -1.89 18.11
C LEU A 216 -6.00 -0.72 17.30
N VAL A 217 -5.22 0.36 17.13
CA VAL A 217 -5.52 1.40 16.15
C VAL A 217 -4.86 1.03 14.84
N THR A 218 -5.67 0.83 13.82
CA THR A 218 -5.20 0.39 12.51
C THR A 218 -6.06 0.95 11.38
N PHE A 219 -5.68 0.68 10.14
CA PHE A 219 -6.49 1.06 9.00
C PHE A 219 -7.80 0.26 8.93
N GLU A 220 -8.85 0.91 8.44
CA GLU A 220 -10.20 0.36 8.28
C GLU A 220 -10.21 -0.98 7.54
N ASN A 221 -9.50 -1.06 6.40
CA ASN A 221 -9.41 -2.29 5.61
C ASN A 221 -8.84 -3.46 6.42
N GLU A 222 -7.82 -3.22 7.22
CA GLU A 222 -7.20 -4.24 8.08
C GLU A 222 -8.14 -4.62 9.23
N ALA A 223 -8.78 -3.65 9.87
CA ALA A 223 -9.72 -3.90 10.96
C ALA A 223 -10.92 -4.75 10.49
N ILE A 224 -11.49 -4.42 9.32
CA ILE A 224 -12.60 -5.17 8.73
C ILE A 224 -12.16 -6.59 8.36
N LEU A 225 -11.00 -6.74 7.72
CA LEU A 225 -10.43 -8.04 7.36
C LEU A 225 -10.28 -8.94 8.60
N ILE A 226 -9.73 -8.40 9.70
CA ILE A 226 -9.55 -9.14 10.94
C ILE A 226 -10.89 -9.50 11.56
N ALA A 227 -11.80 -8.54 11.72
CA ALA A 227 -13.06 -8.75 12.40
C ALA A 227 -13.97 -9.76 11.68
N ARG A 228 -13.98 -9.71 10.33
CA ARG A 228 -14.90 -10.54 9.53
C ARG A 228 -14.29 -11.87 9.09
N GLU A 229 -13.01 -11.91 8.72
CA GLU A 229 -12.42 -13.04 8.02
C GLU A 229 -11.37 -13.79 8.84
N LEU A 230 -10.47 -13.08 9.52
CA LEU A 230 -9.33 -13.70 10.21
C LEU A 230 -9.55 -13.88 11.71
N GLY A 231 -10.39 -13.07 12.32
CA GLY A 231 -10.53 -12.99 13.78
C GLY A 231 -11.50 -13.98 14.41
N GLY A 232 -12.21 -14.79 13.63
CA GLY A 232 -13.15 -15.80 14.18
C GLY A 232 -14.20 -15.20 15.14
N ASN A 233 -14.73 -14.03 14.83
CA ASN A 233 -15.71 -13.29 15.66
C ASN A 233 -15.17 -12.88 17.05
N LYS A 234 -13.86 -12.66 17.19
CA LYS A 234 -13.21 -12.26 18.45
C LYS A 234 -13.04 -10.76 18.63
N PHE A 235 -13.36 -9.99 17.59
CA PHE A 235 -13.10 -8.56 17.56
C PHE A 235 -14.28 -7.79 16.98
N ASP A 236 -14.41 -6.53 17.40
CA ASP A 236 -15.37 -5.57 16.88
C ASP A 236 -14.61 -4.33 16.38
N VAL A 237 -15.16 -3.68 15.34
CA VAL A 237 -14.61 -2.42 14.80
C VAL A 237 -15.38 -1.26 15.39
N VAL A 238 -14.67 -0.28 15.96
CA VAL A 238 -15.23 0.96 16.49
C VAL A 238 -14.72 2.12 15.64
N TYR A 239 -15.63 2.92 15.14
CA TYR A 239 -15.33 4.11 14.37
C TYR A 239 -15.28 5.34 15.27
N PRO A 240 -14.16 6.10 15.30
CA PRO A 240 -14.08 7.31 16.10
C PRO A 240 -14.93 8.45 15.51
N SER A 241 -15.20 9.48 16.31
CA SER A 241 -15.98 10.66 15.91
C SER A 241 -15.34 11.45 14.74
N ILE A 242 -14.01 11.41 14.65
CA ILE A 242 -13.21 11.96 13.54
C ILE A 242 -11.98 11.09 13.33
N SER A 243 -11.56 10.97 12.08
CA SER A 243 -10.34 10.29 11.72
C SER A 243 -9.60 11.03 10.59
N ILE A 244 -8.63 10.39 9.95
CA ILE A 244 -7.81 10.98 8.91
C ILE A 244 -8.02 10.26 7.58
N ASP A 245 -8.07 10.99 6.46
CA ASP A 245 -8.02 10.40 5.12
C ASP A 245 -6.59 9.90 4.86
N ALA A 246 -6.43 8.60 4.76
CA ALA A 246 -5.17 7.95 4.47
C ALA A 246 -5.13 7.54 2.99
N SER A 247 -4.88 8.51 2.13
CA SER A 247 -4.69 8.31 0.69
C SER A 247 -3.44 7.48 0.42
N ALA A 248 -3.59 6.46 -0.44
CA ALA A 248 -2.52 5.51 -0.77
C ALA A 248 -1.95 5.81 -2.17
N PRO A 249 -0.89 6.62 -2.28
CA PRO A 249 -0.35 7.03 -3.56
C PRO A 249 0.52 5.96 -4.20
N VAL A 250 0.59 6.03 -5.54
CA VAL A 250 1.37 5.11 -6.37
C VAL A 250 2.24 5.88 -7.36
N ALA A 251 3.38 5.32 -7.73
CA ALA A 251 4.26 5.91 -8.72
C ALA A 251 5.09 4.87 -9.47
N VAL A 252 5.46 5.20 -10.70
CA VAL A 252 6.47 4.46 -11.48
C VAL A 252 7.86 4.87 -11.00
N VAL A 253 8.74 3.90 -10.79
CA VAL A 253 10.16 4.16 -10.50
C VAL A 253 10.89 4.30 -11.83
N LYS A 254 10.92 5.53 -12.34
CA LYS A 254 11.34 5.86 -13.70
C LYS A 254 12.73 5.32 -14.04
N SER A 255 13.68 5.48 -13.14
CA SER A 255 15.07 5.02 -13.37
C SER A 255 15.18 3.50 -13.58
N VAL A 256 14.29 2.71 -12.98
CA VAL A 256 14.26 1.25 -13.11
C VAL A 256 13.54 0.85 -14.39
N VAL A 257 12.36 1.40 -14.66
CA VAL A 257 11.57 1.01 -15.84
C VAL A 257 12.24 1.42 -17.14
N ASP A 258 12.95 2.56 -17.17
CA ASP A 258 13.73 2.99 -18.32
C ASP A 258 14.89 2.00 -18.61
N LYS A 259 15.61 1.58 -17.57
CA LYS A 259 16.70 0.59 -17.66
C LYS A 259 16.20 -0.78 -18.13
N ARG A 260 15.02 -1.20 -17.66
CA ARG A 260 14.45 -2.53 -17.90
C ARG A 260 13.54 -2.61 -19.12
N GLY A 261 13.18 -1.47 -19.74
CA GLY A 261 12.21 -1.41 -20.83
C GLY A 261 10.78 -1.77 -20.41
N THR A 262 10.44 -1.58 -19.14
CA THR A 262 9.13 -1.97 -18.56
C THR A 262 8.17 -0.79 -18.37
N ALA A 263 8.51 0.41 -18.85
CA ALA A 263 7.76 1.64 -18.61
C ALA A 263 6.28 1.52 -19.01
N GLN A 264 5.99 1.05 -20.22
CA GLN A 264 4.61 0.96 -20.72
C GLN A 264 3.73 0.03 -19.85
N VAL A 265 4.24 -1.13 -19.50
CA VAL A 265 3.47 -2.10 -18.70
C VAL A 265 3.34 -1.65 -17.25
N ALA A 266 4.36 -0.98 -16.68
CA ALA A 266 4.33 -0.40 -15.35
C ALA A 266 3.29 0.73 -15.24
N GLU A 267 3.24 1.64 -16.22
CA GLU A 267 2.21 2.67 -16.29
C GLU A 267 0.80 2.07 -16.45
N SER A 268 0.66 1.07 -17.32
CA SER A 268 -0.62 0.37 -17.49
C SER A 268 -1.07 -0.33 -16.22
N TYR A 269 -0.14 -0.91 -15.44
CA TYR A 269 -0.43 -1.51 -14.14
C TYR A 269 -1.00 -0.47 -13.16
N LEU A 270 -0.39 0.69 -13.05
CA LEU A 270 -0.90 1.74 -12.17
C LEU A 270 -2.23 2.32 -12.66
N LYS A 271 -2.42 2.51 -13.97
CA LYS A 271 -3.69 2.96 -14.56
C LYS A 271 -4.82 1.96 -14.31
N PHE A 272 -4.52 0.65 -14.30
CA PHE A 272 -5.50 -0.39 -14.01
C PHE A 272 -6.14 -0.23 -12.62
N LEU A 273 -5.40 0.27 -11.63
CA LEU A 273 -5.94 0.54 -10.29
C LEU A 273 -7.10 1.56 -10.30
N PHE A 274 -7.14 2.46 -11.29
CA PHE A 274 -8.20 3.46 -11.47
C PHE A 274 -9.31 2.98 -12.42
N SER A 275 -9.17 1.82 -13.04
CA SER A 275 -10.22 1.25 -13.90
C SER A 275 -11.39 0.75 -13.07
N PRO A 276 -12.62 0.63 -13.64
CA PRO A 276 -13.76 0.05 -12.93
C PRO A 276 -13.44 -1.32 -12.32
N ALA A 277 -12.75 -2.19 -13.06
CA ALA A 277 -12.35 -3.50 -12.57
C ALA A 277 -11.37 -3.43 -11.39
N GLY A 278 -10.38 -2.54 -11.45
CA GLY A 278 -9.45 -2.28 -10.35
C GLY A 278 -10.16 -1.74 -9.12
N GLN A 279 -11.08 -0.78 -9.31
CA GLN A 279 -11.85 -0.17 -8.23
C GLN A 279 -12.80 -1.16 -7.53
N GLU A 280 -13.42 -2.08 -8.26
CA GLU A 280 -14.21 -3.16 -7.67
C GLU A 280 -13.36 -4.12 -6.83
N ILE A 281 -12.14 -4.45 -7.28
CA ILE A 281 -11.21 -5.26 -6.50
C ILE A 281 -10.81 -4.51 -5.22
N ILE A 282 -10.50 -3.21 -5.32
CA ILE A 282 -10.17 -2.34 -4.20
C ILE A 282 -11.29 -2.37 -3.14
N ALA A 283 -12.56 -2.19 -3.56
CA ALA A 283 -13.71 -2.23 -2.66
C ALA A 283 -13.92 -3.60 -2.02
N ARG A 284 -13.67 -4.71 -2.74
CA ARG A 284 -13.74 -6.06 -2.17
C ARG A 284 -12.74 -6.28 -1.03
N HIS A 285 -11.57 -5.64 -1.12
CA HIS A 285 -10.53 -5.69 -0.08
C HIS A 285 -10.69 -4.60 0.99
N ASN A 286 -11.89 -4.03 1.13
CA ASN A 286 -12.28 -3.08 2.17
C ASN A 286 -11.49 -1.75 2.14
N PHE A 287 -10.88 -1.39 1.02
CA PHE A 287 -10.38 -0.05 0.77
C PHE A 287 -11.47 0.80 0.14
N ARG A 288 -11.53 2.09 0.49
CA ARG A 288 -12.48 3.05 -0.06
C ARG A 288 -12.07 3.42 -1.48
N PRO A 289 -12.82 2.99 -2.52
CA PRO A 289 -12.47 3.29 -3.91
C PRO A 289 -12.65 4.78 -4.21
N ARG A 290 -11.97 5.27 -5.23
CA ARG A 290 -12.13 6.64 -5.74
C ARG A 290 -13.27 6.76 -6.76
N ASP A 291 -13.70 5.66 -7.36
CA ASP A 291 -14.85 5.64 -8.25
C ASP A 291 -16.15 5.81 -7.43
N PRO A 292 -16.95 6.91 -7.68
CA PRO A 292 -18.13 7.20 -6.89
C PRO A 292 -19.23 6.13 -7.03
N ALA A 293 -19.34 5.48 -8.21
CA ALA A 293 -20.34 4.45 -8.42
C ALA A 293 -19.99 3.17 -7.67
N VAL A 294 -18.71 2.77 -7.71
CA VAL A 294 -18.23 1.63 -6.92
C VAL A 294 -18.37 1.90 -5.43
N LEU A 295 -18.03 3.11 -4.98
CA LEU A 295 -18.19 3.49 -3.58
C LEU A 295 -19.65 3.41 -3.13
N ALA A 296 -20.58 3.96 -3.93
CA ALA A 296 -22.01 3.94 -3.65
C ALA A 296 -22.57 2.50 -3.59
N ASN A 297 -22.12 1.62 -4.49
CA ASN A 297 -22.53 0.21 -4.51
C ASN A 297 -21.99 -0.61 -3.31
N ASN A 298 -21.04 -0.06 -2.57
CA ASN A 298 -20.44 -0.69 -1.37
C ASN A 298 -20.67 0.13 -0.09
N ALA A 299 -21.69 0.99 -0.05
CA ALA A 299 -21.96 1.89 1.08
C ALA A 299 -22.19 1.16 2.41
N ASP A 300 -22.69 -0.07 2.37
CA ASP A 300 -22.87 -0.94 3.53
C ASP A 300 -21.56 -1.37 4.21
N LYS A 301 -20.45 -1.35 3.44
CA LYS A 301 -19.10 -1.68 3.95
C LYS A 301 -18.40 -0.46 4.55
N PHE A 302 -18.71 0.73 4.06
CA PHE A 302 -18.01 1.96 4.37
C PHE A 302 -18.94 2.96 5.09
N PRO A 303 -19.16 2.81 6.41
CA PRO A 303 -19.96 3.76 7.15
C PRO A 303 -19.36 5.18 7.03
N PRO A 304 -20.21 6.22 7.07
CA PRO A 304 -19.74 7.60 7.06
C PRO A 304 -18.81 7.86 8.25
N VAL A 305 -17.61 8.36 7.99
CA VAL A 305 -16.65 8.82 9.01
C VAL A 305 -16.24 10.24 8.66
N ARG A 306 -16.34 11.14 9.62
CA ARG A 306 -15.76 12.47 9.45
C ARG A 306 -14.25 12.35 9.39
N THR A 307 -13.65 12.76 8.27
CA THR A 307 -12.20 12.73 8.08
C THR A 307 -11.65 14.12 7.77
N PHE A 308 -10.36 14.30 8.03
CA PHE A 308 -9.57 15.44 7.57
C PHE A 308 -8.35 14.91 6.80
N THR A 309 -7.77 15.74 5.94
CA THR A 309 -6.49 15.44 5.29
C THR A 309 -5.33 16.06 6.05
N VAL A 310 -4.12 15.58 5.79
CA VAL A 310 -2.89 16.19 6.34
C VAL A 310 -2.75 17.63 5.85
N ASP A 311 -3.15 17.90 4.59
CA ASP A 311 -3.04 19.22 3.99
C ASP A 311 -4.05 20.20 4.60
N ASP A 312 -5.31 19.79 4.77
CA ASP A 312 -6.35 20.68 5.29
C ASP A 312 -6.15 21.09 6.74
N LYS A 313 -5.66 20.17 7.58
CA LYS A 313 -5.64 20.40 9.04
C LYS A 313 -4.24 20.60 9.62
N LEU A 314 -3.22 20.01 9.01
CA LEU A 314 -1.88 19.92 9.62
C LEU A 314 -0.80 20.67 8.82
N GLY A 315 -1.19 21.46 7.82
CA GLY A 315 -0.28 22.26 7.01
C GLY A 315 0.54 21.49 5.97
N GLY A 316 0.13 20.28 5.67
CA GLY A 316 0.73 19.43 4.65
C GLY A 316 1.87 18.55 5.12
N TRP A 317 2.22 17.58 4.29
CA TRP A 317 3.21 16.56 4.64
C TRP A 317 4.61 17.11 4.92
N ALA A 318 5.05 18.14 4.20
CA ALA A 318 6.37 18.74 4.43
C ALA A 318 6.47 19.36 5.85
N ALA A 319 5.43 20.11 6.28
CA ALA A 319 5.35 20.66 7.62
C ALA A 319 5.29 19.57 8.69
N VAL A 320 4.45 18.56 8.48
CA VAL A 320 4.30 17.41 9.39
C VAL A 320 5.61 16.63 9.55
N GLN A 321 6.30 16.33 8.45
CA GLN A 321 7.59 15.65 8.51
C GLN A 321 8.62 16.43 9.31
N LYS A 322 8.73 17.73 9.06
CA LYS A 322 9.68 18.61 9.77
C LYS A 322 9.36 18.72 11.27
N THR A 323 8.08 18.91 11.60
CA THR A 323 7.66 19.22 12.98
C THR A 323 7.54 17.97 13.83
N HIS A 324 6.97 16.90 13.28
CA HIS A 324 6.61 15.72 14.07
C HIS A 324 7.60 14.56 13.93
N PHE A 325 8.11 14.29 12.71
CA PHE A 325 8.81 13.03 12.43
C PHE A 325 10.30 13.18 12.09
N ALA A 326 10.82 14.41 11.93
CA ALA A 326 12.27 14.63 11.83
C ALA A 326 12.96 14.15 13.11
N ASP A 327 14.26 13.91 13.04
CA ASP A 327 15.06 13.55 14.23
C ASP A 327 14.97 14.66 15.28
N GLY A 328 14.60 14.28 16.50
CA GLY A 328 14.30 15.22 17.57
C GLY A 328 12.95 15.95 17.44
N GLY A 329 12.12 15.60 16.46
CA GLY A 329 10.77 16.12 16.30
C GLY A 329 9.83 15.79 17.45
N ILE A 330 8.60 16.29 17.40
CA ILE A 330 7.63 16.13 18.51
C ILE A 330 7.46 14.66 18.88
N TYR A 331 7.33 13.76 17.91
CA TYR A 331 7.17 12.33 18.19
C TYR A 331 8.33 11.76 19.04
N ASP A 332 9.58 12.05 18.66
CA ASP A 332 10.75 11.59 19.44
C ASP A 332 10.72 12.10 20.87
N GLN A 333 10.36 13.36 21.08
CA GLN A 333 10.28 13.97 22.40
C GLN A 333 9.20 13.34 23.29
N LEU A 334 8.13 12.76 22.69
CA LEU A 334 7.06 12.08 23.42
C LEU A 334 7.46 10.65 23.83
N VAL A 335 8.25 9.97 23.00
CA VAL A 335 8.62 8.55 23.20
C VAL A 335 9.87 8.38 24.05
N VAL A 336 10.84 9.33 23.98
CA VAL A 336 12.11 9.31 24.77
C VAL A 336 11.91 9.48 26.27
N LYS A 337 10.73 9.91 26.71
CA LYS A 337 10.41 10.07 28.14
C LYS A 337 10.03 8.76 28.87
N ARG A 338 10.33 7.61 28.27
CA ARG A 338 10.09 6.28 28.87
C ARG A 338 11.34 5.68 29.49
#